data_b75f14998ffded48bf7d3b763eacc684
#
_entry.id   b75f14998ffded48bf7d3b763eacc684
#
_cell.length_a   1.000
_cell.length_b   1.000
_cell.length_c   1.000
_cell.angle_alpha   90.00
_cell.angle_beta   90.00
_cell.angle_gamma   90.00
#
_symmetry.space_group_name_H-M   'P 1'
#
loop_
_entity.id
_entity.type
_entity.pdbx_description
1 polymer ?
#
loop_
_entity_poly.entity_id
_entity_poly.type
_entity_poly.pdbx_seq_one_letter_code
_entity_poly.pdbx_strand_id
1 'polypeptide(L)'
;MSIILLADDSPHAQRMGERILREEGFEVVSLTNGETALLRLADVDPDLVIADVFLPGRNGFELCRHVKSLYRHVRVILTAGLLEQFDENEARRAGCDAILKKPFEASVVMQTIRPLIAEAQMARGLFGEAIAEATPVPSPTPAVAPQPAPLDPERIEAAITLALDAALPALIREITEKVLVALGH
;
A
#
# COMPACT_ATOMS: atom_id res chain seq x y z
N MET A 1 -8.68 11.33 -15.54
CA MET A 1 -8.55 12.13 -14.29
C MET A 1 -7.59 11.36 -13.41
N SER A 2 -6.54 11.99 -12.90
CA SER A 2 -5.53 11.26 -12.11
C SER A 2 -5.95 11.14 -10.66
N ILE A 3 -5.72 9.96 -10.10
CA ILE A 3 -6.06 9.63 -8.72
C ILE A 3 -4.80 9.64 -7.87
N ILE A 4 -4.85 10.35 -6.77
CA ILE A 4 -3.75 10.44 -5.79
C ILE A 4 -4.21 9.84 -4.47
N LEU A 5 -3.46 8.87 -3.96
CA LEU A 5 -3.65 8.35 -2.63
C LEU A 5 -2.75 9.13 -1.66
N LEU A 6 -3.35 9.81 -0.70
CA LEU A 6 -2.65 10.61 0.31
C LEU A 6 -2.74 9.92 1.68
N ALA A 7 -1.63 9.42 2.16
CA ALA A 7 -1.52 8.75 3.47
C ALA A 7 -0.73 9.64 4.43
N ASP A 8 -1.41 10.19 5.44
CA ASP A 8 -0.83 11.08 6.44
C ASP A 8 -1.67 11.00 7.72
N ASP A 9 -1.07 10.79 8.87
CA ASP A 9 -1.77 10.68 10.16
C ASP A 9 -2.07 12.04 10.79
N SER A 10 -1.43 13.11 10.32
CA SER A 10 -1.70 14.48 10.75
C SER A 10 -2.93 15.06 10.04
N PRO A 11 -4.04 15.32 10.77
CA PRO A 11 -5.25 15.88 10.17
C PRO A 11 -5.05 17.25 9.52
N HIS A 12 -4.05 17.99 9.98
CA HIS A 12 -3.72 19.30 9.41
C HIS A 12 -2.99 19.16 8.06
N ALA A 13 -1.94 18.32 8.02
CA ALA A 13 -1.18 18.06 6.81
C ALA A 13 -2.06 17.40 5.74
N GLN A 14 -2.91 16.45 6.14
CA GLN A 14 -3.85 15.79 5.25
C GLN A 14 -4.81 16.78 4.60
N ARG A 15 -5.49 17.64 5.39
CA ARG A 15 -6.41 18.65 4.86
C ARG A 15 -5.71 19.67 3.94
N MET A 16 -4.48 20.08 4.29
CA MET A 16 -3.71 20.99 3.46
C MET A 16 -3.33 20.34 2.12
N GLY A 17 -2.78 19.13 2.15
CA GLY A 17 -2.44 18.37 0.95
C GLY A 17 -3.66 18.11 0.07
N GLU A 18 -4.76 17.65 0.66
CA GLU A 18 -6.03 17.41 -0.03
C GLU A 18 -6.55 18.65 -0.76
N ARG A 19 -6.53 19.79 -0.07
CA ARG A 19 -6.97 21.06 -0.67
C ARG A 19 -6.12 21.44 -1.88
N ILE A 20 -4.78 21.44 -1.72
CA ILE A 20 -3.85 21.78 -2.80
C ILE A 20 -4.09 20.89 -4.02
N LEU A 21 -4.21 19.57 -3.80
CA LEU A 21 -4.36 18.62 -4.89
C LEU A 21 -5.72 18.71 -5.58
N ARG A 22 -6.80 18.92 -4.83
CA ARG A 22 -8.15 19.06 -5.40
C ARG A 22 -8.34 20.37 -6.16
N GLU A 23 -7.75 21.48 -5.69
CA GLU A 23 -7.75 22.77 -6.40
C GLU A 23 -7.08 22.65 -7.78
N GLU A 24 -6.12 21.73 -7.93
CA GLU A 24 -5.43 21.42 -9.19
C GLU A 24 -6.13 20.36 -10.06
N GLY A 25 -7.30 19.89 -9.63
CA GLY A 25 -8.16 18.98 -10.39
C GLY A 25 -7.85 17.50 -10.23
N PHE A 26 -7.08 17.10 -9.22
CA PHE A 26 -6.84 15.69 -8.91
C PHE A 26 -7.95 15.09 -8.04
N GLU A 27 -8.23 13.82 -8.26
CA GLU A 27 -9.03 13.03 -7.33
C GLU A 27 -8.13 12.56 -6.19
N VAL A 28 -8.54 12.80 -4.93
CA VAL A 28 -7.72 12.50 -3.76
C VAL A 28 -8.45 11.55 -2.83
N VAL A 29 -7.81 10.42 -2.55
CA VAL A 29 -8.21 9.45 -1.53
C VAL A 29 -7.28 9.60 -0.34
N SER A 30 -7.81 10.10 0.78
CA SER A 30 -7.03 10.36 2.00
C SER A 30 -7.17 9.24 3.01
N LEU A 31 -6.06 8.80 3.59
CA LEU A 31 -5.97 7.73 4.57
C LEU A 31 -5.02 8.15 5.70
N THR A 32 -5.25 7.64 6.91
CA THR A 32 -4.48 8.01 8.11
C THR A 32 -3.56 6.90 8.61
N ASN A 33 -3.52 5.76 7.91
CA ASN A 33 -2.81 4.57 8.33
C ASN A 33 -2.23 3.85 7.12
N GLY A 34 -0.97 3.41 7.21
CA GLY A 34 -0.27 2.77 6.11
C GLY A 34 -0.81 1.38 5.76
N GLU A 35 -1.36 0.66 6.72
CA GLU A 35 -1.96 -0.66 6.47
C GLU A 35 -3.27 -0.53 5.68
N THR A 36 -4.11 0.45 6.05
CA THR A 36 -5.31 0.79 5.28
C THR A 36 -4.95 1.29 3.87
N ALA A 37 -3.86 2.04 3.74
CA ALA A 37 -3.36 2.49 2.44
C ALA A 37 -3.01 1.31 1.53
N LEU A 38 -2.33 0.28 2.05
CA LEU A 38 -2.02 -0.94 1.31
C LEU A 38 -3.27 -1.68 0.84
N LEU A 39 -4.26 -1.83 1.71
CA LEU A 39 -5.51 -2.50 1.37
C LEU A 39 -6.30 -1.77 0.27
N ARG A 40 -6.22 -0.44 0.24
CA ARG A 40 -6.96 0.37 -0.72
C ARG A 40 -6.26 0.54 -2.07
N LEU A 41 -4.98 0.18 -2.19
CA LEU A 41 -4.21 0.33 -3.44
C LEU A 41 -4.86 -0.36 -4.64
N ALA A 42 -5.33 -1.59 -4.46
CA ALA A 42 -5.95 -2.37 -5.54
C ALA A 42 -7.30 -1.78 -6.00
N ASP A 43 -8.09 -1.27 -5.07
CA ASP A 43 -9.41 -0.69 -5.36
C ASP A 43 -9.30 0.70 -5.96
N VAL A 44 -8.34 1.50 -5.48
CA VAL A 44 -8.14 2.90 -5.89
C VAL A 44 -7.37 2.98 -7.20
N ASP A 45 -6.42 2.07 -7.42
CA ASP A 45 -5.49 2.06 -8.55
C ASP A 45 -4.92 3.46 -8.86
N PRO A 46 -4.22 4.10 -7.88
CA PRO A 46 -3.79 5.48 -8.01
C PRO A 46 -2.65 5.63 -9.03
N ASP A 47 -2.50 6.82 -9.60
CA ASP A 47 -1.32 7.19 -10.39
C ASP A 47 -0.15 7.59 -9.50
N LEU A 48 -0.46 8.15 -8.32
CA LEU A 48 0.53 8.63 -7.36
C LEU A 48 0.12 8.30 -5.92
N VAL A 49 1.07 7.87 -5.12
CA VAL A 49 0.95 7.74 -3.66
C VAL A 49 1.83 8.81 -3.01
N ILE A 50 1.24 9.59 -2.11
CA ILE A 50 1.97 10.51 -1.23
C ILE A 50 1.84 9.95 0.18
N ALA A 51 2.95 9.57 0.80
CA ALA A 51 2.94 8.89 2.09
C ALA A 51 3.87 9.54 3.10
N ASP A 52 3.35 9.80 4.28
CA ASP A 52 4.19 10.17 5.42
C ASP A 52 5.13 9.03 5.79
N VAL A 53 6.38 9.36 6.08
CA VAL A 53 7.37 8.40 6.56
C VAL A 53 6.94 7.76 7.89
N PHE A 54 6.33 8.53 8.78
CA PHE A 54 5.96 8.11 10.14
C PHE A 54 4.50 7.66 10.29
N LEU A 55 3.94 7.03 9.27
CA LEU A 55 2.58 6.49 9.34
C LEU A 55 2.45 5.39 10.41
N PRO A 56 1.31 5.36 11.13
CA PRO A 56 0.99 4.25 12.01
C PRO A 56 0.66 2.97 11.22
N GLY A 57 0.87 1.83 11.83
CA GLY A 57 0.70 0.51 11.23
C GLY A 57 1.88 0.16 10.34
N ARG A 58 1.82 0.51 9.07
CA ARG A 58 2.94 0.40 8.13
C ARG A 58 3.52 1.78 7.84
N ASN A 59 4.82 1.94 8.02
CA ASN A 59 5.49 3.20 7.75
C ASN A 59 5.58 3.50 6.25
N GLY A 60 5.89 4.77 5.90
CA GLY A 60 5.96 5.20 4.51
C GLY A 60 6.98 4.45 3.66
N PHE A 61 8.10 4.01 4.24
CA PHE A 61 9.11 3.22 3.51
C PHE A 61 8.59 1.84 3.15
N GLU A 62 7.87 1.18 4.06
CA GLU A 62 7.26 -0.13 3.82
C GLU A 62 6.16 -0.04 2.76
N LEU A 63 5.33 1.00 2.85
CA LEU A 63 4.30 1.30 1.85
C LEU A 63 4.94 1.52 0.48
N CYS A 64 6.00 2.34 0.40
CA CYS A 64 6.75 2.60 -0.82
C CYS A 64 7.30 1.32 -1.45
N ARG A 65 8.00 0.50 -0.67
CA ARG A 65 8.54 -0.79 -1.15
C ARG A 65 7.46 -1.71 -1.71
N HIS A 66 6.33 -1.77 -1.04
CA HIS A 66 5.20 -2.59 -1.49
C HIS A 66 4.62 -2.08 -2.80
N VAL A 67 4.36 -0.78 -2.91
CA VAL A 67 3.86 -0.15 -4.14
C VAL A 67 4.82 -0.42 -5.30
N LYS A 68 6.12 -0.16 -5.10
CA LYS A 68 7.14 -0.34 -6.14
C LYS A 68 7.32 -1.79 -6.58
N SER A 69 7.05 -2.76 -5.72
CA SER A 69 7.14 -4.18 -6.06
C SER A 69 5.97 -4.68 -6.90
N LEU A 70 4.76 -4.17 -6.67
CA LEU A 70 3.53 -4.70 -7.27
C LEU A 70 2.89 -3.77 -8.30
N TYR A 71 3.04 -2.46 -8.14
CA TYR A 71 2.37 -1.44 -8.95
C TYR A 71 3.38 -0.57 -9.69
N ARG A 72 3.99 -1.10 -10.76
CA ARG A 72 5.12 -0.45 -11.46
C ARG A 72 4.79 0.91 -12.09
N HIS A 73 3.53 1.13 -12.43
CA HIS A 73 3.08 2.41 -12.98
C HIS A 73 2.88 3.48 -11.91
N VAL A 74 2.66 3.08 -10.64
CA VAL A 74 2.40 4.01 -9.55
C VAL A 74 3.67 4.71 -9.11
N ARG A 75 3.62 6.03 -9.06
CA ARG A 75 4.71 6.85 -8.50
C ARG A 75 4.51 7.04 -6.99
N VAL A 76 5.61 7.18 -6.26
CA VAL A 76 5.57 7.32 -4.80
C VAL A 76 6.39 8.52 -4.35
N ILE A 77 5.75 9.41 -3.61
CA ILE A 77 6.39 10.51 -2.89
C ILE A 77 6.36 10.21 -1.40
N LEU A 78 7.49 10.32 -0.73
CA LEU A 78 7.56 10.28 0.72
C LEU A 78 7.53 11.69 1.30
N THR A 79 6.82 11.89 2.40
CA THR A 79 6.76 13.17 3.11
C THR A 79 7.29 13.02 4.53
N ALA A 80 7.98 14.06 5.01
CA ALA A 80 8.48 14.11 6.38
C ALA A 80 8.40 15.54 6.92
N GLY A 81 8.21 15.69 8.22
CA GLY A 81 8.25 16.96 8.90
C GLY A 81 9.66 17.58 8.88
N LEU A 82 9.74 18.92 8.97
CA LEU A 82 11.00 19.65 8.89
C LEU A 82 12.00 19.27 9.99
N LEU A 83 11.50 18.92 11.16
CA LEU A 83 12.27 18.53 12.35
C LEU A 83 12.40 17.01 12.51
N GLU A 84 11.75 16.24 11.67
CA GLU A 84 11.79 14.80 11.72
C GLU A 84 13.09 14.29 11.07
N GLN A 85 13.82 13.49 11.82
CA GLN A 85 14.98 12.80 11.27
C GLN A 85 14.52 11.58 10.51
N PHE A 86 14.64 11.62 9.20
CA PHE A 86 14.41 10.44 8.37
C PHE A 86 15.65 10.14 7.51
N ASP A 87 15.86 8.87 7.24
CA ASP A 87 17.01 8.43 6.43
C ASP A 87 16.70 8.55 4.94
N GLU A 88 17.29 9.56 4.27
CA GLU A 88 17.17 9.73 2.83
C GLU A 88 17.74 8.53 2.04
N ASN A 89 18.70 7.80 2.60
CA ASN A 89 19.22 6.60 1.97
C ASN A 89 18.20 5.46 2.04
N GLU A 90 17.41 5.38 3.13
CA GLU A 90 16.32 4.42 3.23
C GLU A 90 15.21 4.76 2.24
N ALA A 91 14.87 6.03 2.07
CA ALA A 91 13.93 6.48 1.06
C ALA A 91 14.35 6.07 -0.36
N ARG A 92 15.61 6.26 -0.70
CA ARG A 92 16.17 5.82 -1.98
C ARG A 92 16.14 4.30 -2.15
N ARG A 93 16.48 3.55 -1.11
CA ARG A 93 16.40 2.07 -1.11
C ARG A 93 14.96 1.57 -1.23
N ALA A 94 14.00 2.30 -0.69
CA ALA A 94 12.58 2.01 -0.85
C ALA A 94 12.09 2.26 -2.28
N GLY A 95 12.85 3.03 -3.08
CA GLY A 95 12.54 3.32 -4.47
C GLY A 95 11.55 4.46 -4.66
N CYS A 96 11.44 5.39 -3.69
CA CYS A 96 10.58 6.56 -3.86
C CYS A 96 11.06 7.45 -5.02
N ASP A 97 10.12 8.07 -5.70
CA ASP A 97 10.40 8.93 -6.86
C ASP A 97 10.75 10.36 -6.43
N ALA A 98 10.21 10.82 -5.29
CA ALA A 98 10.54 12.11 -4.72
C ALA A 98 10.30 12.15 -3.20
N ILE A 99 10.83 13.20 -2.58
CA ILE A 99 10.65 13.50 -1.15
C ILE A 99 10.15 14.94 -1.03
N LEU A 100 9.10 15.14 -0.24
CA LEU A 100 8.57 16.46 0.09
C LEU A 100 8.67 16.71 1.60
N LYS A 101 9.15 17.89 1.96
CA LYS A 101 9.21 18.32 3.38
C LYS A 101 7.95 19.12 3.73
N LYS A 102 7.37 18.85 4.90
CA LYS A 102 6.28 19.65 5.47
C LYS A 102 6.86 20.89 6.17
N PRO A 103 6.19 22.07 6.13
CA PRO A 103 4.86 22.31 5.57
C PRO A 103 4.88 22.41 4.05
N PHE A 104 3.79 22.00 3.42
CA PHE A 104 3.68 21.99 1.95
C PHE A 104 3.43 23.38 1.39
N GLU A 105 4.26 23.79 0.44
CA GLU A 105 3.97 24.91 -0.46
C GLU A 105 3.35 24.38 -1.75
N ALA A 106 2.21 24.93 -2.15
CA ALA A 106 1.46 24.46 -3.32
C ALA A 106 2.32 24.41 -4.59
N SER A 107 3.17 25.45 -4.80
CA SER A 107 4.09 25.52 -5.93
C SER A 107 5.09 24.35 -5.98
N VAL A 108 5.71 24.03 -4.83
CA VAL A 108 6.68 22.94 -4.71
C VAL A 108 6.01 21.59 -4.91
N VAL A 109 4.84 21.40 -4.29
CA VAL A 109 4.03 20.19 -4.44
C VAL A 109 3.73 19.96 -5.93
N MET A 110 3.23 20.98 -6.62
CA MET A 110 2.83 20.85 -8.02
C MET A 110 4.00 20.66 -8.98
N GLN A 111 5.13 21.33 -8.75
CA GLN A 111 6.36 21.11 -9.52
C GLN A 111 6.87 19.67 -9.41
N THR A 112 6.70 19.05 -8.24
CA THR A 112 7.12 17.67 -8.00
C THR A 112 6.11 16.66 -8.57
N ILE A 113 4.82 16.90 -8.42
CA ILE A 113 3.76 15.93 -8.74
C ILE A 113 3.49 15.84 -10.25
N ARG A 114 3.43 16.99 -10.96
CA ARG A 114 3.05 17.00 -12.38
C ARG A 114 3.91 16.08 -13.26
N PRO A 115 5.26 16.12 -13.21
CA PRO A 115 6.09 15.21 -14.00
C PRO A 115 5.87 13.74 -13.62
N LEU A 116 5.73 13.43 -12.32
CA LEU A 116 5.52 12.05 -11.86
C LEU A 116 4.18 11.49 -12.31
N ILE A 117 3.12 12.29 -12.30
CA ILE A 117 1.82 11.88 -12.85
C ILE A 117 1.90 11.61 -14.35
N ALA A 118 2.60 12.46 -15.10
CA ALA A 118 2.79 12.24 -16.54
C ALA A 118 3.53 10.92 -16.80
N GLU A 119 4.57 10.64 -16.02
CA GLU A 119 5.29 9.37 -16.09
C GLU A 119 4.44 8.16 -15.69
N ALA A 120 3.59 8.28 -14.66
CA ALA A 120 2.67 7.23 -14.25
C ALA A 120 1.66 6.89 -15.37
N GLN A 121 1.09 7.91 -15.99
CA GLN A 121 0.16 7.76 -17.11
C GLN A 121 0.82 7.12 -18.34
N MET A 122 2.05 7.54 -18.67
CA MET A 122 2.83 6.90 -19.74
C MET A 122 3.11 5.43 -19.44
N ALA A 123 3.53 5.12 -18.21
CA ALA A 123 3.77 3.75 -17.78
C ALA A 123 2.50 2.90 -17.86
N ARG A 124 1.36 3.45 -17.43
CA ARG A 124 0.05 2.79 -17.52
C ARG A 124 -0.35 2.51 -18.98
N GLY A 125 -0.11 3.45 -19.89
CA GLY A 125 -0.35 3.29 -21.34
C GLY A 125 0.51 2.17 -21.94
N LEU A 126 1.81 2.17 -21.66
CA LEU A 126 2.74 1.15 -22.15
C LEU A 126 2.39 -0.26 -21.65
N PHE A 127 1.95 -0.40 -20.41
CA PHE A 127 1.51 -1.70 -19.90
C PHE A 127 0.12 -2.09 -20.40
N GLY A 128 -0.76 -1.13 -20.70
CA GLY A 128 -2.06 -1.36 -21.30
C GLY A 128 -1.97 -1.87 -22.75
N GLU A 129 -1.07 -1.29 -23.54
CA GLU A 129 -0.80 -1.71 -24.93
C GLU A 129 -0.13 -3.08 -25.00
N ALA A 130 0.78 -3.41 -24.08
CA ALA A 130 1.40 -4.73 -24.02
C ALA A 130 0.42 -5.87 -23.74
N ILE A 131 -0.71 -5.58 -23.11
CA ILE A 131 -1.82 -6.54 -22.92
C ILE A 131 -2.69 -6.59 -24.18
N ALA A 132 -2.78 -5.50 -24.94
CA ALA A 132 -3.58 -5.44 -26.16
C ALA A 132 -2.87 -6.08 -27.38
N GLU A 133 -1.54 -6.09 -27.41
CA GLU A 133 -0.74 -6.75 -28.47
C GLU A 133 -0.50 -8.25 -28.25
N ALA A 134 -0.88 -8.79 -27.08
CA ALA A 134 -0.98 -10.23 -26.92
C ALA A 134 -2.08 -10.72 -27.87
N THR A 135 -1.69 -11.18 -29.07
CA THR A 135 -2.54 -11.81 -30.05
C THR A 135 -3.57 -12.71 -29.39
N PRO A 136 -4.83 -12.67 -29.79
CA PRO A 136 -5.82 -13.58 -29.25
C PRO A 136 -5.36 -15.01 -29.58
N VAL A 137 -4.83 -15.68 -28.60
CA VAL A 137 -4.73 -17.13 -28.62
C VAL A 137 -6.17 -17.60 -28.84
N PRO A 138 -6.46 -18.42 -29.88
CA PRO A 138 -7.81 -18.89 -30.09
C PRO A 138 -8.31 -19.50 -28.80
N SER A 139 -9.38 -18.93 -28.28
CA SER A 139 -10.03 -19.40 -27.05
C SER A 139 -10.19 -20.90 -27.12
N PRO A 140 -9.60 -21.67 -26.22
CA PRO A 140 -10.08 -23.02 -26.04
C PRO A 140 -11.55 -22.89 -25.64
N THR A 141 -12.39 -23.62 -26.35
CA THR A 141 -13.81 -23.86 -26.04
C THR A 141 -13.97 -23.87 -24.53
N PRO A 142 -14.98 -23.22 -23.95
CA PRO A 142 -15.11 -23.12 -22.50
C PRO A 142 -15.21 -24.51 -21.90
N ALA A 143 -14.07 -25.05 -21.49
CA ALA A 143 -14.06 -26.08 -20.50
C ALA A 143 -14.65 -25.43 -19.25
N VAL A 144 -15.80 -25.93 -18.85
CA VAL A 144 -16.50 -25.54 -17.63
C VAL A 144 -15.44 -25.38 -16.52
N ALA A 145 -15.23 -24.12 -16.09
CA ALA A 145 -14.39 -23.87 -14.93
C ALA A 145 -14.88 -24.77 -13.80
N PRO A 146 -14.01 -25.52 -13.11
CA PRO A 146 -14.45 -26.26 -11.96
C PRO A 146 -14.99 -25.22 -10.98
N GLN A 147 -16.29 -25.28 -10.76
CA GLN A 147 -16.95 -24.51 -9.71
C GLN A 147 -16.17 -24.82 -8.42
N PRO A 148 -15.83 -23.84 -7.58
CA PRO A 148 -15.27 -24.14 -6.29
C PRO A 148 -16.23 -25.11 -5.62
N ALA A 149 -15.74 -26.30 -5.30
CA ALA A 149 -16.51 -27.30 -4.60
C ALA A 149 -17.12 -26.64 -3.35
N PRO A 150 -18.37 -26.90 -3.03
CA PRO A 150 -18.98 -26.34 -1.83
C PRO A 150 -18.05 -26.65 -0.66
N LEU A 151 -17.71 -25.63 0.11
CA LEU A 151 -16.86 -25.77 1.29
C LEU A 151 -17.55 -26.74 2.24
N ASP A 152 -17.04 -27.95 2.30
CA ASP A 152 -17.57 -28.99 3.15
C ASP A 152 -17.25 -28.60 4.60
N PRO A 153 -18.27 -28.38 5.46
CA PRO A 153 -18.06 -27.97 6.83
C PRO A 153 -17.15 -28.93 7.61
N GLU A 154 -17.23 -30.23 7.33
CA GLU A 154 -16.39 -31.24 7.96
C GLU A 154 -14.90 -31.09 7.61
N ARG A 155 -14.60 -30.67 6.37
CA ARG A 155 -13.21 -30.43 5.96
C ARG A 155 -12.65 -29.13 6.58
N ILE A 156 -13.50 -28.15 6.81
CA ILE A 156 -13.11 -26.91 7.51
C ILE A 156 -12.85 -27.21 8.99
N GLU A 157 -13.73 -27.97 9.64
CA GLU A 157 -13.56 -28.39 11.03
C GLU A 157 -12.30 -29.24 11.23
N ALA A 158 -12.02 -30.18 10.33
CA ALA A 158 -10.81 -30.98 10.36
C ALA A 158 -9.55 -30.13 10.18
N ALA A 159 -9.57 -29.15 9.27
CA ALA A 159 -8.43 -28.23 9.06
C ALA A 159 -8.18 -27.32 10.27
N ILE A 160 -9.26 -26.81 10.89
CA ILE A 160 -9.17 -26.00 12.10
C ILE A 160 -8.63 -26.83 13.27
N THR A 161 -9.11 -28.05 13.45
CA THR A 161 -8.67 -28.96 14.51
C THR A 161 -7.19 -29.29 14.36
N LEU A 162 -6.74 -29.57 13.13
CA LEU A 162 -5.32 -29.86 12.86
C LEU A 162 -4.41 -28.65 13.12
N ALA A 163 -4.87 -27.45 12.77
CA ALA A 163 -4.15 -26.21 13.02
C ALA A 163 -4.07 -25.86 14.51
N LEU A 164 -5.14 -26.11 15.25
CA LEU A 164 -5.20 -25.94 16.71
C LEU A 164 -4.30 -26.94 17.43
N ASP A 165 -4.34 -28.22 17.07
CA ASP A 165 -3.47 -29.25 17.66
C ASP A 165 -1.99 -28.94 17.43
N ALA A 166 -1.62 -28.43 16.28
CA ALA A 166 -0.25 -28.03 15.98
C ALA A 166 0.21 -26.77 16.77
N ALA A 167 -0.70 -25.84 17.06
CA ALA A 167 -0.40 -24.59 17.75
C ALA A 167 -0.47 -24.70 19.28
N LEU A 168 -1.31 -25.58 19.80
CA LEU A 168 -1.57 -25.74 21.24
C LEU A 168 -0.30 -25.96 22.09
N PRO A 169 0.66 -26.82 21.73
CA PRO A 169 1.86 -27.05 22.53
C PRO A 169 2.76 -25.82 22.67
N ALA A 170 2.82 -24.99 21.62
CA ALA A 170 3.60 -23.76 21.63
C ALA A 170 2.94 -22.69 22.51
N LEU A 171 1.64 -22.55 22.39
CA LEU A 171 0.81 -21.61 23.18
C LEU A 171 0.83 -21.97 24.68
N ILE A 172 0.74 -23.25 25.04
CA ILE A 172 0.82 -23.72 26.44
C ILE A 172 2.18 -23.38 27.04
N ARG A 173 3.28 -23.61 26.30
CA ARG A 173 4.62 -23.23 26.78
C ARG A 173 4.75 -21.75 27.00
N GLU A 174 4.32 -20.93 26.05
CA GLU A 174 4.42 -19.48 26.15
C GLU A 174 3.60 -18.92 27.32
N ILE A 175 2.39 -19.44 27.51
CA ILE A 175 1.54 -19.04 28.65
C ILE A 175 2.16 -19.50 29.98
N THR A 176 2.68 -20.73 30.03
CA THR A 176 3.32 -21.26 31.26
C THR A 176 4.54 -20.43 31.65
N GLU A 177 5.38 -20.07 30.67
CA GLU A 177 6.56 -19.24 30.90
C GLU A 177 6.18 -17.84 31.42
N LYS A 178 5.18 -17.20 30.80
CA LYS A 178 4.66 -15.89 31.25
C LYS A 178 4.06 -15.94 32.64
N VAL A 179 3.34 -17.02 32.98
CA VAL A 179 2.74 -17.19 34.31
C VAL A 179 3.82 -17.43 35.37
N LEU A 180 4.84 -18.26 35.08
CA LEU A 180 5.96 -18.48 35.98
C LEU A 180 6.74 -17.20 36.27
N VAL A 181 7.02 -16.40 35.24
CA VAL A 181 7.67 -15.09 35.41
C VAL A 181 6.81 -14.13 36.23
N ALA A 182 5.50 -14.13 36.06
CA ALA A 182 4.58 -13.30 36.84
C ALA A 182 4.43 -13.74 38.28
N LEU A 183 4.65 -15.01 38.58
CA LEU A 183 4.61 -15.57 39.94
C LEU A 183 5.97 -15.55 40.66
N GLY A 184 7.03 -15.01 40.02
CA GLY A 184 8.34 -14.79 40.64
C GLY A 184 9.20 -16.05 40.79
N HIS A 185 9.01 -17.02 39.93
CA HIS A 185 9.87 -18.22 39.79
C HIS A 185 10.70 -18.16 38.53
#